data_e88e258ccc426a1dec22cd1acd9aece5
#
_entry.id   e88e258ccc426a1dec22cd1acd9aece5
#
_cell.length_a   1.000
_cell.length_b   1.000
_cell.length_c   1.000
_cell.angle_alpha   90.00
_cell.angle_beta   90.00
_cell.angle_gamma   90.00
#
_symmetry.space_group_name_H-M   'P 1'
#
loop_
_entity.id
_entity.type
_entity.pdbx_description
1 polymer ?
#
loop_
_entity_poly.entity_id
_entity_poly.type
_entity_poly.pdbx_seq_one_letter_code
_entity_poly.pdbx_strand_id
1 'polypeptide(L)'
;MNIEKLKRELVSQKNSKFKGNIYHYSQVNFAYNSNKIEGSHLSEDETEDIFVTNSYIPKSDDVVKLDDLIEMKNHFRLFDYMLDIYEKKLDKNIIIEMNKILKRGTSDEDNPRYNVGGFKIVPNKIGLINVINTS
;
A
#
# COMPACT_ATOMS: atom_id res chain seq x y z
N MET A 1 19.06 -9.79 -11.04
CA MET A 1 18.21 -8.87 -11.83
C MET A 1 18.48 -7.47 -11.32
N ASN A 2 18.71 -6.50 -12.21
CA ASN A 2 18.90 -5.16 -11.71
C ASN A 2 17.55 -4.47 -11.48
N ILE A 3 17.56 -3.48 -10.61
CA ILE A 3 16.34 -2.80 -10.16
C ILE A 3 15.67 -2.03 -11.29
N GLU A 4 16.45 -1.43 -12.18
CA GLU A 4 15.86 -0.69 -13.30
C GLU A 4 15.12 -1.59 -14.27
N LYS A 5 15.66 -2.77 -14.53
CA LYS A 5 15.00 -3.75 -15.38
C LYS A 5 13.71 -4.23 -14.73
N LEU A 6 13.74 -4.50 -13.43
CA LEU A 6 12.55 -4.90 -12.68
C LEU A 6 11.48 -3.81 -12.73
N LYS A 7 11.87 -2.55 -12.50
CA LYS A 7 10.92 -1.44 -12.55
C LYS A 7 10.27 -1.33 -13.92
N ARG A 8 11.09 -1.39 -15.00
CA ARG A 8 10.55 -1.29 -16.36
C ARG A 8 9.56 -2.41 -16.63
N GLU A 9 9.88 -3.60 -16.17
CA GLU A 9 8.98 -4.75 -16.32
C GLU A 9 7.68 -4.53 -15.56
N LEU A 10 7.75 -4.06 -14.32
CA LEU A 10 6.56 -3.78 -13.51
C LEU A 10 5.69 -2.71 -14.15
N VAL A 11 6.28 -1.63 -14.64
CA VAL A 11 5.54 -0.55 -15.31
C VAL A 11 4.90 -1.06 -16.59
N SER A 12 5.63 -1.86 -17.37
CA SER A 12 5.09 -2.47 -18.58
C SER A 12 3.90 -3.36 -18.27
N GLN A 13 3.99 -4.19 -17.24
CA GLN A 13 2.93 -5.09 -16.83
C GLN A 13 1.73 -4.34 -16.27
N LYS A 14 1.96 -3.26 -15.51
CA LYS A 14 0.89 -2.39 -15.04
C LYS A 14 0.08 -1.85 -16.21
N ASN A 15 0.78 -1.37 -17.23
CA ASN A 15 0.12 -0.78 -18.40
C ASN A 15 -0.60 -1.82 -19.26
N SER A 16 -0.13 -3.06 -19.27
CA SER A 16 -0.76 -4.14 -20.04
C SER A 16 -2.04 -4.68 -19.40
N LYS A 17 -2.20 -4.46 -18.08
CA LYS A 17 -3.36 -4.90 -17.30
C LYS A 17 -3.58 -6.42 -17.30
N PHE A 18 -2.53 -7.20 -17.51
CA PHE A 18 -2.60 -8.66 -17.44
C PHE A 18 -2.71 -9.12 -16.00
N LYS A 19 -3.66 -10.03 -15.73
CA LYS A 19 -3.76 -10.69 -14.43
C LYS A 19 -2.68 -11.75 -14.29
N GLY A 20 -2.23 -11.97 -13.05
CA GLY A 20 -1.30 -13.05 -12.74
C GLY A 20 0.13 -12.80 -13.13
N ASN A 21 0.45 -11.61 -13.64
CA ASN A 21 1.84 -11.26 -13.93
C ASN A 21 2.56 -10.80 -12.66
N ILE A 22 3.83 -10.47 -12.78
CA ILE A 22 4.65 -10.11 -11.61
C ILE A 22 4.16 -8.82 -10.94
N TYR A 23 3.66 -7.87 -11.72
CA TYR A 23 3.07 -6.64 -11.18
C TYR A 23 1.86 -6.97 -10.31
N HIS A 24 0.94 -7.78 -10.83
CA HIS A 24 -0.26 -8.19 -10.11
C HIS A 24 0.13 -8.89 -8.79
N TYR A 25 1.02 -9.86 -8.87
CA TYR A 25 1.47 -10.59 -7.69
C TYR A 25 2.10 -9.68 -6.65
N SER A 26 2.96 -8.76 -7.09
CA SER A 26 3.65 -7.83 -6.20
C SER A 26 2.69 -6.87 -5.51
N GLN A 27 1.70 -6.37 -6.23
CA GLN A 27 0.66 -5.51 -5.68
C GLN A 27 -0.11 -6.21 -4.56
N VAL A 28 -0.60 -7.42 -4.85
CA VAL A 28 -1.40 -8.17 -3.88
C VAL A 28 -0.56 -8.52 -2.66
N ASN A 29 0.65 -9.00 -2.87
CA ASN A 29 1.55 -9.39 -1.80
C ASN A 29 1.89 -8.22 -0.89
N PHE A 30 2.26 -7.08 -1.48
CA PHE A 30 2.59 -5.88 -0.73
C PHE A 30 1.40 -5.41 0.11
N ALA A 31 0.24 -5.28 -0.52
CA ALA A 31 -0.95 -4.78 0.16
C ALA A 31 -1.42 -5.72 1.26
N TYR A 32 -1.43 -7.01 0.99
CA TYR A 32 -1.84 -8.00 1.99
C TYR A 32 -0.93 -7.95 3.21
N ASN A 33 0.40 -8.02 3.01
CA ASN A 33 1.34 -8.05 4.12
C ASN A 33 1.35 -6.73 4.90
N SER A 34 1.30 -5.61 4.22
CA SER A 34 1.28 -4.31 4.88
C SER A 34 0.02 -4.11 5.72
N ASN A 35 -1.13 -4.49 5.18
CA ASN A 35 -2.39 -4.41 5.93
C ASN A 35 -2.40 -5.34 7.13
N LYS A 36 -1.84 -6.54 6.97
CA LYS A 36 -1.75 -7.51 8.06
C LYS A 36 -0.88 -7.00 9.21
N ILE A 37 0.23 -6.33 8.90
CA ILE A 37 1.09 -5.73 9.92
C ILE A 37 0.30 -4.72 10.75
N GLU A 38 -0.63 -4.01 10.14
CA GLU A 38 -1.45 -3.02 10.84
C GLU A 38 -2.67 -3.65 11.54
N GLY A 39 -2.78 -4.96 11.54
CA GLY A 39 -3.83 -5.67 12.29
C GLY A 39 -5.07 -6.02 11.50
N SER A 40 -5.06 -5.83 10.19
CA SER A 40 -6.20 -6.20 9.35
C SER A 40 -6.40 -7.72 9.32
N HIS A 41 -7.65 -8.15 9.28
CA HIS A 41 -8.03 -9.55 9.14
C HIS A 41 -8.34 -9.96 7.71
N LEU A 42 -8.13 -9.06 6.74
CA LEU A 42 -8.36 -9.39 5.33
C LEU A 42 -7.38 -10.48 4.89
N SER A 43 -7.90 -11.49 4.21
CA SER A 43 -7.09 -12.59 3.68
C SER A 43 -6.41 -12.18 2.36
N GLU A 44 -5.48 -13.03 1.92
CA GLU A 44 -4.83 -12.81 0.62
C GLU A 44 -5.84 -12.90 -0.52
N ASP A 45 -6.76 -13.87 -0.46
CA ASP A 45 -7.81 -14.01 -1.48
C ASP A 45 -8.73 -12.80 -1.52
N GLU A 46 -9.12 -12.29 -0.35
CA GLU A 46 -9.92 -11.07 -0.28
C GLU A 46 -9.16 -9.87 -0.84
N THR A 47 -7.87 -9.80 -0.57
CA THR A 47 -7.00 -8.73 -1.12
C THR A 47 -6.97 -8.80 -2.64
N GLU A 48 -6.81 -10.00 -3.19
CA GLU A 48 -6.79 -10.19 -4.63
C GLU A 48 -8.12 -9.78 -5.27
N ASP A 49 -9.23 -10.16 -4.68
CA ASP A 49 -10.55 -9.77 -5.18
C ASP A 49 -10.70 -8.25 -5.22
N ILE A 50 -10.25 -7.56 -4.17
CA ILE A 50 -10.32 -6.10 -4.12
C ILE A 50 -9.46 -5.51 -5.24
N PHE A 51 -8.27 -6.03 -5.44
CA PHE A 51 -7.36 -5.54 -6.47
C PHE A 51 -7.91 -5.76 -7.88
N VAL A 52 -8.42 -6.96 -8.16
CA VAL A 52 -8.84 -7.35 -9.51
C VAL A 52 -10.22 -6.80 -9.86
N THR A 53 -11.17 -6.90 -8.93
CA THR A 53 -12.58 -6.59 -9.22
C THR A 53 -13.09 -5.34 -8.51
N ASN A 54 -12.28 -4.74 -7.66
CA ASN A 54 -12.68 -3.60 -6.83
C ASN A 54 -13.91 -3.95 -5.97
N SER A 55 -14.01 -5.21 -5.56
CA SER A 55 -15.12 -5.73 -4.76
C SER A 55 -14.60 -6.46 -3.54
N TYR A 56 -15.34 -6.33 -2.44
CA TYR A 56 -15.05 -7.09 -1.24
C TYR A 56 -16.00 -8.27 -1.15
N ILE A 57 -15.45 -9.48 -1.23
CA ILE A 57 -16.21 -10.72 -1.13
C ILE A 57 -15.72 -11.44 0.14
N PRO A 58 -16.47 -11.37 1.25
CA PRO A 58 -16.02 -11.97 2.50
C PRO A 58 -15.76 -13.47 2.36
N LYS A 59 -14.62 -13.92 2.90
CA LYS A 59 -14.25 -15.34 2.92
C LYS A 59 -14.34 -15.93 4.32
N SER A 60 -14.70 -15.13 5.31
CA SER A 60 -14.87 -15.57 6.69
C SER A 60 -15.93 -14.73 7.37
N ASP A 61 -16.27 -15.09 8.62
CA ASP A 61 -17.21 -14.34 9.44
C ASP A 61 -16.54 -13.22 10.24
N ASP A 62 -15.25 -13.01 10.05
CA ASP A 62 -14.53 -11.95 10.75
C ASP A 62 -15.10 -10.57 10.41
N VAL A 63 -15.19 -9.73 11.42
CA VAL A 63 -15.58 -8.35 11.21
C VAL A 63 -14.42 -7.60 10.56
N VAL A 64 -14.70 -6.97 9.43
CA VAL A 64 -13.70 -6.17 8.70
C VAL A 64 -14.07 -4.71 8.83
N LYS A 65 -13.13 -3.89 9.30
CA LYS A 65 -13.35 -2.45 9.43
C LYS A 65 -13.33 -1.79 8.06
N LEU A 66 -14.20 -0.80 7.87
CA LEU A 66 -14.19 -0.03 6.62
C LEU A 66 -12.83 0.59 6.35
N ASP A 67 -12.16 1.10 7.39
CA ASP A 67 -10.83 1.67 7.25
C ASP A 67 -9.84 0.65 6.68
N ASP A 68 -9.95 -0.62 7.05
CA ASP A 68 -9.05 -1.66 6.52
C ASP A 68 -9.25 -1.86 5.02
N LEU A 69 -10.50 -1.77 4.55
CA LEU A 69 -10.79 -1.86 3.12
C LEU A 69 -10.23 -0.66 2.36
N ILE A 70 -10.39 0.53 2.92
CA ILE A 70 -9.90 1.76 2.31
C ILE A 70 -8.37 1.75 2.28
N GLU A 71 -7.72 1.37 3.38
CA GLU A 71 -6.27 1.28 3.43
C GLU A 71 -5.74 0.22 2.48
N MET A 72 -6.46 -0.88 2.30
CA MET A 72 -6.07 -1.90 1.32
C MET A 72 -5.96 -1.29 -0.08
N LYS A 73 -6.97 -0.54 -0.49
CA LYS A 73 -6.93 0.15 -1.79
C LYS A 73 -5.82 1.19 -1.83
N ASN A 74 -5.58 1.87 -0.72
CA ASN A 74 -4.52 2.87 -0.64
C ASN A 74 -3.13 2.23 -0.76
N HIS A 75 -2.96 1.00 -0.30
CA HIS A 75 -1.71 0.28 -0.51
C HIS A 75 -1.42 0.04 -1.98
N PHE A 76 -2.45 -0.25 -2.78
CA PHE A 76 -2.27 -0.40 -4.22
C PHE A 76 -1.79 0.92 -4.85
N ARG A 77 -2.38 2.03 -4.43
CA ARG A 77 -1.97 3.37 -4.90
C ARG A 77 -0.56 3.71 -4.44
N LEU A 78 -0.23 3.34 -3.20
CA LEU A 78 1.10 3.57 -2.66
C LEU A 78 2.16 2.80 -3.44
N PHE A 79 1.87 1.55 -3.79
CA PHE A 79 2.78 0.75 -4.60
C PHE A 79 3.05 1.42 -5.95
N ASP A 80 2.02 1.90 -6.63
CA ASP A 80 2.17 2.61 -7.89
C ASP A 80 2.99 3.89 -7.72
N TYR A 81 2.75 4.63 -6.65
CA TYR A 81 3.53 5.83 -6.36
C TYR A 81 5.01 5.49 -6.19
N MET A 82 5.31 4.43 -5.45
CA MET A 82 6.69 4.00 -5.24
C MET A 82 7.37 3.60 -6.56
N LEU A 83 6.64 2.97 -7.46
CA LEU A 83 7.17 2.66 -8.80
C LEU A 83 7.53 3.93 -9.56
N ASP A 84 6.69 4.97 -9.44
CA ASP A 84 6.91 6.22 -10.16
C ASP A 84 8.12 6.99 -9.65
N ILE A 85 8.44 6.84 -8.36
CA ILE A 85 9.47 7.66 -7.72
C ILE A 85 10.72 6.88 -7.30
N TYR A 86 10.84 5.61 -7.71
CA TYR A 86 11.89 4.76 -7.13
C TYR A 86 13.29 5.31 -7.37
N GLU A 87 13.51 6.08 -8.44
CA GLU A 87 14.81 6.66 -8.75
C GLU A 87 15.10 7.92 -7.95
N LYS A 88 14.08 8.51 -7.33
CA LYS A 88 14.25 9.73 -6.56
C LYS A 88 14.84 9.42 -5.20
N LYS A 89 15.69 10.32 -4.72
CA LYS A 89 16.22 10.19 -3.37
C LYS A 89 15.09 10.37 -2.37
N LEU A 90 15.02 9.45 -1.43
CA LEU A 90 14.02 9.52 -0.37
C LEU A 90 14.25 10.77 0.48
N ASP A 91 13.23 11.58 0.63
CA ASP A 91 13.27 12.77 1.44
C ASP A 91 11.99 12.93 2.26
N LYS A 92 11.94 13.96 3.09
CA LYS A 92 10.81 14.23 3.96
C LYS A 92 9.50 14.40 3.17
N ASN A 93 9.56 15.09 2.05
CA ASN A 93 8.37 15.34 1.25
C ASN A 93 7.79 14.07 0.66
N ILE A 94 8.65 13.14 0.24
CA ILE A 94 8.20 11.83 -0.26
C ILE A 94 7.54 11.04 0.85
N ILE A 95 8.12 11.03 2.05
CA ILE A 95 7.54 10.31 3.19
C ILE A 95 6.18 10.88 3.56
N ILE A 96 6.05 12.21 3.56
CA ILE A 96 4.77 12.88 3.83
C ILE A 96 3.74 12.47 2.79
N GLU A 97 4.12 12.44 1.51
CA GLU A 97 3.21 12.07 0.44
C GLU A 97 2.76 10.62 0.57
N MET A 98 3.68 9.72 0.91
CA MET A 98 3.35 8.31 1.13
C MET A 98 2.31 8.16 2.24
N ASN A 99 2.48 8.92 3.32
CA ASN A 99 1.53 8.91 4.43
C ASN A 99 0.16 9.42 4.03
N LYS A 100 0.12 10.49 3.23
CA LYS A 100 -1.14 11.03 2.70
C LYS A 100 -1.87 10.01 1.84
N ILE A 101 -1.14 9.32 0.98
CA ILE A 101 -1.71 8.29 0.11
C ILE A 101 -2.33 7.19 0.97
N LEU A 102 -1.61 6.73 1.98
CA LEU A 102 -2.05 5.62 2.81
C LEU A 102 -3.30 5.95 3.63
N LYS A 103 -3.38 7.14 4.16
CA LYS A 103 -4.49 7.53 5.06
C LYS A 103 -5.67 8.15 4.35
N ARG A 104 -5.58 8.36 3.06
CA ARG A 104 -6.63 9.02 2.29
C ARG A 104 -7.96 8.31 2.43
N GLY A 105 -8.98 9.05 2.87
CA GLY A 105 -10.33 8.54 3.00
C GLY A 105 -10.59 7.70 4.25
N THR A 106 -9.56 7.46 5.06
CA THR A 106 -9.75 6.74 6.33
C THR A 106 -10.18 7.70 7.43
N SER A 107 -10.62 7.15 8.56
CA SER A 107 -10.99 7.95 9.73
C SER A 107 -9.79 8.70 10.33
N ASP A 108 -8.58 8.30 9.99
CA ASP A 108 -7.36 8.94 10.48
C ASP A 108 -6.85 10.07 9.59
N GLU A 109 -7.47 10.30 8.45
CA GLU A 109 -6.97 11.27 7.47
C GLU A 109 -6.74 12.66 8.07
N ASP A 110 -7.66 13.12 8.87
CA ASP A 110 -7.60 14.45 9.47
C ASP A 110 -7.17 14.42 10.94
N ASN A 111 -6.70 13.29 11.43
CA ASN A 111 -6.30 13.14 12.80
C ASN A 111 -4.91 13.74 13.03
N PRO A 112 -4.79 14.83 13.86
CA PRO A 112 -3.48 15.45 14.12
C PRO A 112 -2.45 14.48 14.71
N ARG A 113 -2.91 13.45 15.41
CA ARG A 113 -2.04 12.45 16.02
C ARG A 113 -1.21 11.72 14.99
N TYR A 114 -1.80 11.45 13.81
CA TYR A 114 -1.10 10.77 12.73
C TYR A 114 -0.38 11.76 11.81
N ASN A 115 -0.71 13.03 11.92
CA ASN A 115 -0.04 14.13 11.27
C ASN A 115 0.33 13.82 9.82
N VAL A 116 -0.69 13.55 9.02
CA VAL A 116 -0.49 13.14 7.62
C VAL A 116 0.36 14.15 6.85
N GLY A 117 0.22 15.43 7.15
CA GLY A 117 1.03 16.49 6.54
C GLY A 117 2.37 16.72 7.19
N GLY A 118 2.73 15.99 8.25
CA GLY A 118 3.95 16.15 9.01
C GLY A 118 4.84 14.94 8.96
N PHE A 119 5.88 14.96 9.78
CA PHE A 119 6.89 13.90 9.79
C PHE A 119 6.72 12.91 10.93
N LYS A 120 5.94 13.25 11.94
CA LYS A 120 5.70 12.37 13.07
C LYS A 120 4.71 11.28 12.69
N ILE A 121 5.15 10.07 12.80
CA ILE A 121 4.35 8.89 12.47
C ILE A 121 4.22 8.07 13.74
N VAL A 122 3.03 7.52 13.98
CA VAL A 122 2.82 6.65 15.13
C VAL A 122 3.74 5.44 14.98
N PRO A 123 4.56 5.15 16.01
CA PRO A 123 5.49 4.03 15.92
C PRO A 123 4.77 2.73 15.58
N ASN A 124 5.40 1.94 14.75
CA ASN A 124 4.89 0.63 14.30
C ASN A 124 3.58 0.68 13.55
N LYS A 125 3.14 1.86 13.12
CA LYS A 125 1.91 2.00 12.37
C LYS A 125 2.02 1.38 10.97
N ILE A 126 3.15 1.58 10.32
CA ILE A 126 3.38 1.07 8.97
C ILE A 126 4.80 0.50 8.92
N GLY A 127 4.91 -0.79 8.59
CA GLY A 127 6.22 -1.44 8.50
C GLY A 127 7.15 -0.76 7.51
N LEU A 128 6.61 -0.32 6.37
CA LEU A 128 7.39 0.39 5.37
C LEU A 128 8.01 1.67 5.91
N ILE A 129 7.24 2.44 6.68
CA ILE A 129 7.73 3.68 7.27
C ILE A 129 8.84 3.38 8.29
N ASN A 130 8.70 2.33 9.07
CA ASN A 130 9.73 1.93 10.02
C ASN A 130 11.03 1.56 9.31
N VAL A 131 10.94 0.85 8.20
CA VAL A 131 12.12 0.51 7.40
C VAL A 131 12.80 1.77 6.87
N ILE A 132 12.03 2.72 6.37
CA ILE A 132 12.54 3.97 5.85
C ILE A 132 13.24 4.77 6.97
N ASN A 133 12.64 4.82 8.15
CA ASN A 133 13.19 5.60 9.28
C ASN A 133 14.47 5.00 9.87
N THR A 134 14.71 3.73 9.64
CA THR A 134 15.92 3.06 10.15
C THR A 134 17.09 3.13 9.16
N SER A 135 16.85 3.55 7.96
CA SER A 135 17.91 3.64 6.94
C SER A 135 18.66 5.01 6.96
#